data_d059f5fbeffec09738d81577685e5f7c
#
_entry.id   d059f5fbeffec09738d81577685e5f7c
#
_cell.length_a   1.000
_cell.length_b   1.000
_cell.length_c   1.000
_cell.angle_alpha   90.00
_cell.angle_beta   90.00
_cell.angle_gamma   90.00
#
_symmetry.space_group_name_H-M   'P 1'
#
loop_
_entity.id
_entity.type
_entity.pdbx_description
1 polymer ?
#
loop_
_entity_poly.entity_id
_entity_poly.type
_entity_poly.pdbx_seq_one_letter_code
_entity_poly.pdbx_strand_id
1 'polypeptide(L)'
;DSASIRRAVDEVLNKTEGKLFALFNNGGFGQPGAVEDLRRDVLREQFETNVFGYLELINLILPTMRKQGYGRIIQNSSILGFISVPFRGAYIASKHALEGLSDTLRMELKGTNIFVSIIEPGPIEAKFRQNAYAKYKENIDAKSSHFHKQYEAMEERLTKETAPLPFTLPPTAVLGKVLRVLESSKPKARYYVTTPTYIFAGLKRLLPGFLLEKLLINVGTRG
;
A
#
# COMPACT_ATOMS: atom_id res chain seq x y z
N ASP A 1 -12.63 -11.39 3.57
CA ASP A 1 -13.39 -12.58 3.98
C ASP A 1 -12.44 -13.76 4.13
N SER A 2 -12.21 -14.20 5.39
CA SER A 2 -11.30 -15.31 5.73
C SER A 2 -11.65 -16.63 5.03
N ALA A 3 -12.93 -16.92 4.83
CA ALA A 3 -13.33 -18.16 4.18
C ALA A 3 -12.90 -18.19 2.71
N SER A 4 -12.99 -17.06 2.00
CA SER A 4 -12.52 -16.95 0.62
C SER A 4 -11.00 -17.00 0.51
N ILE A 5 -10.30 -16.37 1.46
CA ILE A 5 -8.83 -16.42 1.55
C ILE A 5 -8.34 -17.87 1.71
N ARG A 6 -8.92 -18.63 2.66
CA ARG A 6 -8.57 -20.05 2.88
C ARG A 6 -8.81 -20.89 1.63
N ARG A 7 -10.02 -20.79 1.04
CA ARG A 7 -10.31 -21.54 -0.20
C ARG A 7 -9.30 -21.23 -1.32
N ALA A 8 -8.95 -19.95 -1.51
CA ALA A 8 -7.97 -19.56 -2.52
C ALA A 8 -6.58 -20.14 -2.25
N VAL A 9 -6.13 -20.12 -0.99
CA VAL A 9 -4.84 -20.72 -0.59
C VAL A 9 -4.86 -22.22 -0.81
N ASP A 10 -5.91 -22.93 -0.38
CA ASP A 10 -6.05 -24.38 -0.56
C ASP A 10 -6.07 -24.73 -2.05
N GLU A 11 -6.78 -23.99 -2.88
CA GLU A 11 -6.81 -24.23 -4.33
C GLU A 11 -5.43 -24.06 -4.97
N VAL A 12 -4.70 -22.99 -4.59
CA VAL A 12 -3.35 -22.76 -5.10
C VAL A 12 -2.40 -23.87 -4.66
N LEU A 13 -2.41 -24.24 -3.37
CA LEU A 13 -1.53 -25.28 -2.85
C LEU A 13 -1.83 -26.66 -3.44
N ASN A 14 -3.10 -26.96 -3.70
CA ASN A 14 -3.48 -28.21 -4.40
C ASN A 14 -2.95 -28.23 -5.83
N LYS A 15 -3.08 -27.11 -6.58
CA LYS A 15 -2.57 -27.00 -7.96
C LYS A 15 -1.03 -27.03 -8.06
N THR A 16 -0.35 -26.61 -7.00
CA THR A 16 1.12 -26.51 -6.97
C THR A 16 1.79 -27.63 -6.18
N GLU A 17 1.05 -28.70 -5.87
CA GLU A 17 1.54 -29.84 -5.09
C GLU A 17 2.18 -29.41 -3.76
N GLY A 18 1.56 -28.45 -3.09
CA GLY A 18 2.01 -27.91 -1.81
C GLY A 18 3.27 -27.06 -1.89
N LYS A 19 3.58 -26.44 -3.03
CA LYS A 19 4.73 -25.56 -3.21
C LYS A 19 4.28 -24.15 -3.60
N LEU A 20 4.87 -23.12 -3.02
CA LEU A 20 4.61 -21.73 -3.36
C LEU A 20 5.89 -20.89 -3.31
N PHE A 21 6.41 -20.49 -4.45
CA PHE A 21 7.63 -19.69 -4.51
C PHE A 21 7.43 -18.25 -3.99
N ALA A 22 6.35 -17.60 -4.38
CA ALA A 22 6.12 -16.20 -4.03
C ALA A 22 4.66 -15.90 -3.73
N LEU A 23 4.44 -15.00 -2.78
CA LEU A 23 3.18 -14.28 -2.56
C LEU A 23 3.38 -12.81 -2.89
N PHE A 24 2.54 -12.25 -3.76
CA PHE A 24 2.48 -10.81 -4.02
C PHE A 24 1.15 -10.24 -3.52
N ASN A 25 1.17 -9.59 -2.36
CA ASN A 25 0.04 -8.87 -1.79
C ASN A 25 -0.11 -7.51 -2.48
N ASN A 26 -0.99 -7.45 -3.48
CA ASN A 26 -1.19 -6.29 -4.34
C ASN A 26 -2.58 -5.66 -4.25
N GLY A 27 -3.61 -6.44 -3.97
CA GLY A 27 -4.99 -5.96 -3.92
C GLY A 27 -5.20 -4.93 -2.79
N GLY A 28 -5.82 -3.80 -3.09
CA GLY A 28 -6.08 -2.78 -2.08
C GLY A 28 -6.79 -1.57 -2.66
N PHE A 29 -7.32 -0.75 -1.79
CA PHE A 29 -7.97 0.50 -2.15
C PHE A 29 -7.57 1.61 -1.19
N GLY A 30 -7.94 2.85 -1.50
CA GLY A 30 -7.72 4.00 -0.64
C GLY A 30 -9.05 4.68 -0.31
N GLN A 31 -9.27 4.94 0.98
CA GLN A 31 -10.38 5.73 1.48
C GLN A 31 -9.91 7.17 1.71
N PRO A 32 -10.34 8.15 0.89
CA PRO A 32 -10.13 9.57 1.16
C PRO A 32 -11.07 10.06 2.27
N GLY A 33 -10.62 11.09 2.99
CA GLY A 33 -11.41 11.78 4.01
C GLY A 33 -10.51 12.41 5.07
N ALA A 34 -10.99 13.51 5.68
CA ALA A 34 -10.38 14.05 6.88
C ALA A 34 -10.50 13.04 8.01
N VAL A 35 -9.54 13.00 8.91
CA VAL A 35 -9.51 11.99 9.97
C VAL A 35 -10.75 12.06 10.88
N GLU A 36 -11.25 13.25 11.15
CA GLU A 36 -12.45 13.45 11.96
C GLU A 36 -13.76 13.00 11.29
N ASP A 37 -13.78 12.89 9.96
CA ASP A 37 -14.94 12.44 9.18
C ASP A 37 -14.93 10.90 8.94
N LEU A 38 -13.85 10.22 9.33
CA LEU A 38 -13.72 8.77 9.14
C LEU A 38 -14.47 8.01 10.23
N ARG A 39 -15.59 7.38 9.87
CA ARG A 39 -16.29 6.47 10.77
C ARG A 39 -15.46 5.20 11.04
N ARG A 40 -15.71 4.59 12.20
CA ARG A 40 -14.99 3.37 12.63
C ARG A 40 -15.15 2.19 11.65
N ASP A 41 -16.35 2.00 11.11
CA ASP A 41 -16.64 0.95 10.13
C ASP A 41 -15.85 1.13 8.83
N VAL A 42 -15.76 2.36 8.34
CA VAL A 42 -15.00 2.74 7.14
C VAL A 42 -13.49 2.51 7.33
N LEU A 43 -12.96 2.90 8.50
CA LEU A 43 -11.55 2.64 8.82
C LEU A 43 -11.28 1.13 8.94
N ARG A 44 -12.21 0.38 9.53
CA ARG A 44 -12.10 -1.08 9.64
C ARG A 44 -12.06 -1.74 8.26
N GLU A 45 -12.95 -1.36 7.32
CA GLU A 45 -12.95 -1.88 5.94
C GLU A 45 -11.61 -1.65 5.24
N GLN A 46 -11.03 -0.46 5.43
CA GLN A 46 -9.69 -0.16 4.88
C GLN A 46 -8.63 -1.12 5.43
N PHE A 47 -8.67 -1.43 6.72
CA PHE A 47 -7.73 -2.34 7.37
C PHE A 47 -8.00 -3.81 7.03
N GLU A 48 -9.27 -4.23 6.93
CA GLU A 48 -9.63 -5.60 6.54
C GLU A 48 -8.98 -5.97 5.20
N THR A 49 -9.02 -5.07 4.22
CA THR A 49 -8.43 -5.32 2.92
C THR A 49 -6.90 -5.13 2.91
N ASN A 50 -6.42 -3.98 3.39
CA ASN A 50 -5.02 -3.58 3.16
C ASN A 50 -4.04 -4.17 4.18
N VAL A 51 -4.54 -4.71 5.31
CA VAL A 51 -3.70 -5.19 6.42
C VAL A 51 -4.07 -6.62 6.81
N PHE A 52 -5.30 -6.85 7.29
CA PHE A 52 -5.68 -8.13 7.89
C PHE A 52 -5.72 -9.25 6.85
N GLY A 53 -6.28 -8.99 5.66
CA GLY A 53 -6.27 -9.96 4.57
C GLY A 53 -4.85 -10.34 4.13
N TYR A 54 -3.94 -9.39 4.09
CA TYR A 54 -2.54 -9.64 3.76
C TYR A 54 -1.84 -10.47 4.84
N LEU A 55 -2.08 -10.14 6.10
CA LEU A 55 -1.53 -10.89 7.23
C LEU A 55 -2.05 -12.33 7.25
N GLU A 56 -3.35 -12.52 7.01
CA GLU A 56 -3.95 -13.86 6.95
C GLU A 56 -3.35 -14.70 5.81
N LEU A 57 -3.18 -14.13 4.61
CA LEU A 57 -2.50 -14.80 3.50
C LEU A 57 -1.08 -15.23 3.89
N ILE A 58 -0.31 -14.34 4.51
CA ILE A 58 1.06 -14.65 4.97
C ILE A 58 1.04 -15.82 5.96
N ASN A 59 0.16 -15.76 6.95
CA ASN A 59 0.08 -16.80 7.99
C ASN A 59 -0.30 -18.18 7.44
N LEU A 60 -1.14 -18.21 6.40
CA LEU A 60 -1.54 -19.46 5.74
C LEU A 60 -0.45 -20.05 4.86
N ILE A 61 0.36 -19.23 4.19
CA ILE A 61 1.38 -19.73 3.25
C ILE A 61 2.78 -19.91 3.88
N LEU A 62 3.07 -19.18 4.96
CA LEU A 62 4.40 -19.21 5.59
C LEU A 62 4.84 -20.63 6.06
N PRO A 63 3.95 -21.48 6.62
CA PRO A 63 4.29 -22.88 6.93
C PRO A 63 4.77 -23.66 5.70
N THR A 64 4.14 -23.46 4.55
CA THR A 64 4.56 -24.06 3.27
C THR A 64 5.96 -23.59 2.86
N MET A 65 6.22 -22.28 2.93
CA MET A 65 7.54 -21.72 2.62
C MET A 65 8.62 -22.22 3.57
N ARG A 66 8.29 -22.39 4.87
CA ARG A 66 9.22 -22.99 5.85
C ARG A 66 9.53 -24.44 5.54
N LYS A 67 8.52 -25.24 5.21
CA LYS A 67 8.69 -26.66 4.87
C LYS A 67 9.55 -26.85 3.61
N GLN A 68 9.36 -26.02 2.60
CA GLN A 68 10.16 -26.08 1.35
C GLN A 68 11.56 -25.44 1.47
N GLY A 69 11.81 -24.63 2.52
CA GLY A 69 13.09 -24.00 2.80
C GLY A 69 13.38 -22.71 2.01
N TYR A 70 12.42 -22.16 1.28
CA TYR A 70 12.57 -20.92 0.53
C TYR A 70 11.22 -20.21 0.31
N GLY A 71 11.25 -18.90 0.03
CA GLY A 71 10.04 -18.16 -0.31
C GLY A 71 10.30 -16.67 -0.58
N ARG A 72 9.32 -16.03 -1.19
CA ARG A 72 9.29 -14.58 -1.42
C ARG A 72 7.94 -14.03 -0.99
N ILE A 73 7.93 -13.10 -0.06
CA ILE A 73 6.74 -12.33 0.34
C ILE A 73 6.95 -10.91 -0.15
N ILE A 74 6.09 -10.46 -1.05
CA ILE A 74 6.18 -9.14 -1.69
C ILE A 74 4.95 -8.34 -1.27
N GLN A 75 5.17 -7.21 -0.62
CA GLN A 75 4.11 -6.31 -0.16
C GLN A 75 4.05 -5.07 -1.03
N ASN A 76 2.92 -4.84 -1.68
CA ASN A 76 2.70 -3.59 -2.40
C ASN A 76 2.21 -2.51 -1.42
N SER A 77 3.17 -1.74 -0.91
CA SER A 77 2.93 -0.59 -0.06
C SER A 77 2.64 0.67 -0.89
N SER A 78 3.21 1.79 -0.52
CA SER A 78 3.08 3.09 -1.19
C SER A 78 4.15 4.05 -0.65
N ILE A 79 4.42 5.14 -1.36
CA ILE A 79 5.07 6.32 -0.78
C ILE A 79 4.34 6.78 0.50
N LEU A 80 3.01 6.62 0.54
CA LEU A 80 2.17 6.90 1.72
C LEU A 80 2.29 5.82 2.83
N GLY A 81 3.11 4.83 2.66
CA GLY A 81 3.51 3.91 3.72
C GLY A 81 4.57 4.48 4.65
N PHE A 82 5.23 5.58 4.27
CA PHE A 82 6.24 6.22 5.11
C PHE A 82 6.15 7.75 5.20
N ILE A 83 5.30 8.42 4.40
CA ILE A 83 4.95 9.84 4.56
C ILE A 83 3.44 10.00 4.73
N SER A 84 3.02 11.16 5.29
CA SER A 84 1.61 11.48 5.53
C SER A 84 1.22 12.75 4.80
N VAL A 85 0.02 12.76 4.23
CA VAL A 85 -0.58 13.95 3.59
C VAL A 85 -2.03 14.10 4.03
N PRO A 86 -2.61 15.30 4.02
CA PRO A 86 -4.00 15.52 4.40
C PRO A 86 -5.01 14.68 3.60
N PHE A 87 -6.16 14.39 4.18
CA PHE A 87 -7.32 13.72 3.58
C PHE A 87 -7.09 12.28 3.10
N ARG A 88 -6.05 11.61 3.59
CA ARG A 88 -5.73 10.21 3.24
C ARG A 88 -5.40 9.35 4.47
N GLY A 89 -5.87 9.78 5.65
CA GLY A 89 -5.50 9.18 6.94
C GLY A 89 -5.75 7.68 7.02
N ALA A 90 -6.90 7.18 6.57
CA ALA A 90 -7.24 5.76 6.59
C ALA A 90 -6.25 4.91 5.77
N TYR A 91 -5.98 5.33 4.53
CA TYR A 91 -5.04 4.65 3.64
C TYR A 91 -3.60 4.70 4.18
N ILE A 92 -3.16 5.88 4.62
CA ILE A 92 -1.83 6.09 5.21
C ILE A 92 -1.63 5.17 6.42
N ALA A 93 -2.59 5.15 7.35
CA ALA A 93 -2.53 4.29 8.53
C ALA A 93 -2.41 2.81 8.15
N SER A 94 -3.18 2.34 7.15
CA SER A 94 -3.11 0.96 6.68
C SER A 94 -1.75 0.62 6.06
N LYS A 95 -1.16 1.53 5.27
CA LYS A 95 0.15 1.29 4.66
C LYS A 95 1.30 1.40 5.67
N HIS A 96 1.23 2.28 6.67
CA HIS A 96 2.18 2.30 7.78
C HIS A 96 2.12 1.02 8.62
N ALA A 97 0.90 0.50 8.89
CA ALA A 97 0.74 -0.77 9.57
C ALA A 97 1.36 -1.93 8.76
N LEU A 98 1.13 -1.97 7.44
CA LEU A 98 1.73 -2.95 6.54
C LEU A 98 3.26 -2.90 6.54
N GLU A 99 3.84 -1.70 6.53
CA GLU A 99 5.30 -1.49 6.63
C GLU A 99 5.86 -2.05 7.94
N GLY A 100 5.23 -1.71 9.07
CA GLY A 100 5.66 -2.19 10.39
C GLY A 100 5.61 -3.71 10.51
N LEU A 101 4.50 -4.32 10.08
CA LEU A 101 4.36 -5.79 10.06
C LEU A 101 5.39 -6.45 9.14
N SER A 102 5.66 -5.87 7.97
CA SER A 102 6.63 -6.41 7.02
C SER A 102 8.07 -6.30 7.51
N ASP A 103 8.43 -5.20 8.16
CA ASP A 103 9.75 -5.01 8.76
C ASP A 103 9.97 -6.00 9.91
N THR A 104 8.98 -6.20 10.78
CA THR A 104 9.02 -7.16 11.88
C THR A 104 9.17 -8.59 11.35
N LEU A 105 8.32 -8.99 10.40
CA LEU A 105 8.37 -10.32 9.80
C LEU A 105 9.73 -10.60 9.13
N ARG A 106 10.32 -9.60 8.48
CA ARG A 106 11.65 -9.75 7.87
C ARG A 106 12.73 -10.02 8.91
N MET A 107 12.66 -9.37 10.08
CA MET A 107 13.59 -9.60 11.18
C MET A 107 13.39 -11.00 11.78
N GLU A 108 12.16 -11.46 11.95
CA GLU A 108 11.81 -12.80 12.46
C GLU A 108 12.23 -13.92 11.50
N LEU A 109 12.30 -13.66 10.21
CA LEU A 109 12.74 -14.62 9.19
C LEU A 109 14.26 -14.56 8.92
N LYS A 110 15.01 -13.76 9.69
CA LYS A 110 16.48 -13.68 9.55
C LYS A 110 17.13 -15.06 9.73
N GLY A 111 18.02 -15.40 8.81
CA GLY A 111 18.70 -16.71 8.80
C GLY A 111 17.95 -17.79 8.02
N THR A 112 16.74 -17.50 7.52
CA THR A 112 16.03 -18.37 6.59
C THR A 112 16.25 -17.91 5.13
N ASN A 113 15.86 -18.75 4.18
CA ASN A 113 15.83 -18.39 2.76
C ASN A 113 14.46 -17.87 2.31
N ILE A 114 13.66 -17.31 3.25
CA ILE A 114 12.38 -16.66 3.01
C ILE A 114 12.59 -15.15 3.13
N PHE A 115 12.32 -14.42 2.06
CA PHE A 115 12.60 -12.98 1.99
C PHE A 115 11.31 -12.18 1.94
N VAL A 116 11.26 -11.09 2.71
CA VAL A 116 10.16 -10.11 2.70
C VAL A 116 10.65 -8.83 2.06
N SER A 117 10.01 -8.43 0.97
CA SER A 117 10.31 -7.20 0.23
C SER A 117 9.08 -6.31 0.15
N ILE A 118 9.28 -5.01 0.31
CA ILE A 118 8.24 -3.99 0.18
C ILE A 118 8.49 -3.21 -1.10
N ILE A 119 7.47 -3.07 -1.93
CA ILE A 119 7.46 -2.17 -3.08
C ILE A 119 6.70 -0.93 -2.68
N GLU A 120 7.29 0.24 -2.90
CA GLU A 120 6.76 1.53 -2.47
C GLU A 120 6.54 2.43 -3.70
N PRO A 121 5.40 2.29 -4.39
CA PRO A 121 5.05 3.15 -5.51
C PRO A 121 4.68 4.56 -5.05
N GLY A 122 5.02 5.55 -5.87
CA GLY A 122 4.35 6.83 -5.88
C GLY A 122 3.20 6.83 -6.90
N PRO A 123 3.02 7.87 -7.72
CA PRO A 123 1.98 7.91 -8.74
C PRO A 123 2.16 6.81 -9.81
N ILE A 124 1.14 5.96 -9.98
CA ILE A 124 1.07 4.91 -11.01
C ILE A 124 -0.26 5.03 -11.74
N GLU A 125 -0.25 4.83 -13.05
CA GLU A 125 -1.45 4.74 -13.88
C GLU A 125 -2.27 3.52 -13.45
N ALA A 126 -3.43 3.75 -12.83
CA ALA A 126 -4.32 2.70 -12.34
C ALA A 126 -5.72 3.25 -12.06
N LYS A 127 -6.70 2.36 -11.97
CA LYS A 127 -8.07 2.71 -11.53
C LYS A 127 -8.16 3.12 -10.05
N PHE A 128 -7.02 3.21 -9.36
CA PHE A 128 -6.96 3.52 -7.93
C PHE A 128 -7.66 4.83 -7.58
N ARG A 129 -7.46 5.90 -8.40
CA ARG A 129 -8.12 7.20 -8.20
C ARG A 129 -9.64 7.11 -8.35
N GLN A 130 -10.12 6.40 -9.38
CA GLN A 130 -11.55 6.18 -9.61
C GLN A 130 -12.19 5.39 -8.46
N ASN A 131 -11.53 4.34 -8.01
CA ASN A 131 -11.99 3.53 -6.88
C ASN A 131 -11.99 4.34 -5.56
N ALA A 132 -10.97 5.18 -5.34
CA ALA A 132 -10.92 6.07 -4.19
C ALA A 132 -12.03 7.11 -4.21
N TYR A 133 -12.37 7.66 -5.40
CA TYR A 133 -13.50 8.57 -5.54
C TYR A 133 -14.84 7.90 -5.21
N ALA A 134 -15.05 6.68 -5.69
CA ALA A 134 -16.25 5.91 -5.35
C ALA A 134 -16.39 5.72 -3.83
N LYS A 135 -15.29 5.32 -3.15
CA LYS A 135 -15.26 5.19 -1.69
C LYS A 135 -15.46 6.51 -0.93
N TYR A 136 -14.96 7.61 -1.46
CA TYR A 136 -15.24 8.94 -0.92
C TYR A 136 -16.74 9.26 -0.99
N LYS A 137 -17.38 9.08 -2.14
CA LYS A 137 -18.83 9.36 -2.34
C LYS A 137 -19.71 8.46 -1.47
N GLU A 138 -19.31 7.22 -1.25
CA GLU A 138 -20.03 6.25 -0.43
C GLU A 138 -19.97 6.60 1.07
N ASN A 139 -18.81 7.07 1.55
CA ASN A 139 -18.50 7.05 2.97
C ASN A 139 -18.39 8.42 3.64
N ILE A 140 -18.24 9.52 2.88
CA ILE A 140 -18.00 10.86 3.42
C ILE A 140 -19.17 11.79 3.16
N ASP A 141 -19.75 12.34 4.22
CA ASP A 141 -20.69 13.44 4.14
C ASP A 141 -19.93 14.78 4.07
N ALA A 142 -19.50 15.13 2.86
CA ALA A 142 -18.70 16.32 2.63
C ALA A 142 -19.45 17.62 2.95
N LYS A 143 -20.80 17.63 2.83
CA LYS A 143 -21.59 18.86 3.01
C LYS A 143 -21.69 19.28 4.47
N SER A 144 -21.77 18.33 5.38
CA SER A 144 -21.84 18.59 6.82
C SER A 144 -20.48 18.78 7.48
N SER A 145 -19.39 18.45 6.77
CA SER A 145 -18.03 18.50 7.32
C SER A 145 -17.51 19.93 7.48
N HIS A 146 -16.69 20.13 8.51
CA HIS A 146 -15.87 21.32 8.67
C HIS A 146 -14.98 21.58 7.43
N PHE A 147 -14.59 20.53 6.72
CA PHE A 147 -13.72 20.57 5.53
C PHE A 147 -14.49 20.62 4.20
N HIS A 148 -15.75 21.09 4.17
CA HIS A 148 -16.58 21.10 2.95
C HIS A 148 -15.89 21.76 1.74
N LYS A 149 -15.21 22.90 1.92
CA LYS A 149 -14.48 23.60 0.84
C LYS A 149 -13.30 22.78 0.28
N GLN A 150 -12.57 22.11 1.18
CA GLN A 150 -11.45 21.25 0.77
C GLN A 150 -11.98 20.01 0.04
N TYR A 151 -13.13 19.50 0.43
CA TYR A 151 -13.79 18.39 -0.27
C TYR A 151 -14.27 18.79 -1.66
N GLU A 152 -14.84 19.98 -1.85
CA GLU A 152 -15.19 20.51 -3.17
C GLU A 152 -13.97 20.54 -4.10
N ALA A 153 -12.85 21.09 -3.63
CA ALA A 153 -11.60 21.12 -4.39
C ALA A 153 -11.03 19.71 -4.68
N MET A 154 -11.16 18.79 -3.73
CA MET A 154 -10.75 17.41 -3.91
C MET A 154 -11.65 16.68 -4.93
N GLU A 155 -12.94 16.91 -4.88
CA GLU A 155 -13.92 16.31 -5.79
C GLU A 155 -13.69 16.77 -7.23
N GLU A 156 -13.54 18.09 -7.45
CA GLU A 156 -13.15 18.63 -8.75
C GLU A 156 -11.90 17.99 -9.32
N ARG A 157 -10.89 17.76 -8.48
CA ARG A 157 -9.63 17.14 -8.88
C ARG A 157 -9.80 15.67 -9.21
N LEU A 158 -10.60 14.91 -8.44
CA LEU A 158 -10.83 13.49 -8.66
C LEU A 158 -11.68 13.21 -9.91
N THR A 159 -12.55 14.14 -10.28
CA THR A 159 -13.46 14.02 -11.43
C THR A 159 -12.88 14.57 -12.74
N LYS A 160 -11.96 15.54 -12.65
CA LYS A 160 -11.30 16.04 -13.87
C LYS A 160 -10.48 14.94 -14.55
N GLU A 161 -10.73 14.71 -15.84
CA GLU A 161 -9.82 14.01 -16.75
C GLU A 161 -8.56 14.88 -16.95
N THR A 162 -7.74 14.97 -15.94
CA THR A 162 -6.48 15.71 -16.03
C THR A 162 -5.39 14.81 -16.57
N ALA A 163 -4.43 15.42 -17.26
CA ALA A 163 -3.17 14.79 -17.63
C ALA A 163 -2.58 14.02 -16.42
N PRO A 164 -1.88 12.91 -16.63
CA PRO A 164 -1.23 12.18 -15.55
C PRO A 164 -0.46 13.13 -14.64
N LEU A 165 -0.53 12.92 -13.32
CA LEU A 165 0.29 13.68 -12.37
C LEU A 165 1.76 13.62 -12.79
N PRO A 166 2.54 14.70 -12.58
CA PRO A 166 3.97 14.67 -12.84
C PRO A 166 4.61 13.42 -12.21
N PHE A 167 5.51 12.79 -12.96
CA PHE A 167 6.20 11.55 -12.54
C PHE A 167 5.31 10.31 -12.40
N THR A 168 4.08 10.31 -12.93
CA THR A 168 3.25 9.10 -13.04
C THR A 168 3.92 8.11 -14.00
N LEU A 169 4.04 6.85 -13.56
CA LEU A 169 4.61 5.78 -14.35
C LEU A 169 3.55 4.71 -14.66
N PRO A 170 3.70 3.96 -15.75
CA PRO A 170 2.82 2.83 -16.05
C PRO A 170 2.99 1.69 -15.05
N PRO A 171 2.02 0.77 -14.93
CA PRO A 171 2.09 -0.41 -14.03
C PRO A 171 3.33 -1.28 -14.25
N THR A 172 3.89 -1.28 -15.46
CA THR A 172 5.12 -2.00 -15.81
C THR A 172 6.32 -1.58 -14.97
N ALA A 173 6.32 -0.34 -14.44
CA ALA A 173 7.36 0.12 -13.52
C ALA A 173 7.34 -0.65 -12.18
N VAL A 174 6.15 -1.00 -11.69
CA VAL A 174 5.97 -1.85 -10.51
C VAL A 174 6.37 -3.29 -10.84
N LEU A 175 5.89 -3.82 -11.98
CA LEU A 175 6.25 -5.16 -12.48
C LEU A 175 7.77 -5.35 -12.52
N GLY A 176 8.51 -4.38 -13.03
CA GLY A 176 9.97 -4.45 -13.06
C GLY A 176 10.63 -4.57 -11.67
N LYS A 177 9.97 -4.09 -10.61
CA LYS A 177 10.46 -4.31 -9.23
C LYS A 177 10.07 -5.68 -8.70
N VAL A 178 8.87 -6.15 -9.01
CA VAL A 178 8.43 -7.52 -8.67
C VAL A 178 9.39 -8.54 -9.27
N LEU A 179 9.69 -8.43 -10.57
CA LEU A 179 10.63 -9.33 -11.25
C LEU A 179 12.01 -9.33 -10.57
N ARG A 180 12.53 -8.16 -10.19
CA ARG A 180 13.80 -8.08 -9.45
C ARG A 180 13.76 -8.80 -8.10
N VAL A 181 12.62 -8.81 -7.40
CA VAL A 181 12.47 -9.58 -6.16
C VAL A 181 12.48 -11.08 -6.45
N LEU A 182 11.77 -11.51 -7.51
CA LEU A 182 11.65 -12.92 -7.88
C LEU A 182 12.97 -13.51 -8.36
N GLU A 183 13.73 -12.78 -9.16
CA GLU A 183 14.97 -13.23 -9.80
C GLU A 183 16.20 -13.12 -8.89
N SER A 184 16.16 -12.26 -7.87
CA SER A 184 17.31 -12.05 -6.99
C SER A 184 17.48 -13.18 -5.98
N SER A 185 18.70 -13.68 -5.83
CA SER A 185 19.05 -14.61 -4.76
C SER A 185 18.97 -13.98 -3.36
N LYS A 186 19.22 -12.65 -3.27
CA LYS A 186 19.12 -11.84 -2.05
C LYS A 186 18.38 -10.56 -2.34
N PRO A 187 17.04 -10.58 -2.43
CA PRO A 187 16.26 -9.38 -2.74
C PRO A 187 16.39 -8.33 -1.64
N LYS A 188 16.33 -7.06 -2.04
CA LYS A 188 16.36 -5.92 -1.12
C LYS A 188 15.08 -5.88 -0.27
N ALA A 189 15.19 -5.30 0.92
CA ALA A 189 14.04 -5.07 1.79
C ALA A 189 13.01 -4.10 1.17
N ARG A 190 13.46 -3.08 0.42
CA ARG A 190 12.63 -2.01 -0.14
C ARG A 190 12.98 -1.70 -1.59
N TYR A 191 11.93 -1.42 -2.37
CA TYR A 191 12.02 -1.05 -3.79
C TYR A 191 11.14 0.18 -4.07
N TYR A 192 11.76 1.35 -4.16
CA TYR A 192 11.09 2.57 -4.60
C TYR A 192 10.82 2.51 -6.11
N VAL A 193 9.66 3.03 -6.55
CA VAL A 193 9.28 2.94 -7.96
C VAL A 193 9.39 4.28 -8.69
N THR A 194 8.77 5.34 -8.17
CA THR A 194 8.73 6.65 -8.87
C THR A 194 9.73 7.63 -8.29
N THR A 195 10.10 8.65 -9.06
CA THR A 195 11.02 9.72 -8.62
C THR A 195 10.59 10.38 -7.30
N PRO A 196 9.30 10.75 -7.08
CA PRO A 196 8.87 11.30 -5.80
C PRO A 196 9.15 10.37 -4.62
N THR A 197 9.02 9.05 -4.80
CA THR A 197 9.27 8.09 -3.71
C THR A 197 10.73 8.12 -3.28
N TYR A 198 11.67 8.19 -4.21
CA TYR A 198 13.10 8.33 -3.88
C TYR A 198 13.39 9.65 -3.16
N ILE A 199 12.82 10.75 -3.66
CA ILE A 199 13.02 12.09 -3.08
C ILE A 199 12.51 12.10 -1.63
N PHE A 200 11.26 11.71 -1.40
CA PHE A 200 10.67 11.74 -0.05
C PHE A 200 11.29 10.72 0.90
N ALA A 201 11.77 9.58 0.41
CA ALA A 201 12.55 8.65 1.23
C ALA A 201 13.87 9.25 1.72
N GLY A 202 14.53 10.07 0.90
CA GLY A 202 15.70 10.84 1.28
C GLY A 202 15.35 11.98 2.26
N LEU A 203 14.34 12.80 1.91
CA LEU A 203 13.92 13.94 2.73
C LEU A 203 13.48 13.52 4.13
N LYS A 204 12.72 12.41 4.26
CA LYS A 204 12.30 11.89 5.56
C LYS A 204 13.46 11.55 6.49
N ARG A 205 14.62 11.17 5.94
CA ARG A 205 15.83 10.84 6.73
C ARG A 205 16.67 12.05 7.08
N LEU A 206 16.60 13.11 6.27
CA LEU A 206 17.47 14.28 6.38
C LEU A 206 16.79 15.48 7.05
N LEU A 207 15.48 15.65 6.86
CA LEU A 207 14.77 16.81 7.37
C LEU A 207 14.22 16.58 8.77
N PRO A 208 14.27 17.57 9.65
CA PRO A 208 13.46 17.62 10.86
C PRO A 208 11.97 17.50 10.54
N GLY A 209 11.19 16.84 11.41
CA GLY A 209 9.78 16.53 11.17
C GLY A 209 8.94 17.73 10.78
N PHE A 210 9.11 18.90 11.44
CA PHE A 210 8.33 20.10 11.16
C PHE A 210 8.57 20.69 9.76
N LEU A 211 9.79 20.56 9.21
CA LEU A 211 10.09 21.00 7.84
C LEU A 211 9.47 20.05 6.80
N LEU A 212 9.56 18.75 7.06
CA LEU A 212 8.94 17.75 6.22
C LEU A 212 7.41 17.92 6.20
N GLU A 213 6.78 18.14 7.36
CA GLU A 213 5.34 18.36 7.49
C GLU A 213 4.88 19.57 6.69
N LYS A 214 5.57 20.72 6.81
CA LYS A 214 5.28 21.93 6.05
C LYS A 214 5.31 21.68 4.53
N LEU A 215 6.26 20.86 4.07
CA LEU A 215 6.38 20.49 2.66
C LEU A 215 5.22 19.57 2.23
N LEU A 216 4.86 18.59 3.07
CA LEU A 216 3.84 17.60 2.77
C LEU A 216 2.42 18.17 2.78
N ILE A 217 2.11 19.16 3.63
CA ILE A 217 0.85 19.92 3.60
C ILE A 217 0.67 20.54 2.21
N ASN A 218 1.68 21.24 1.70
CA ASN A 218 1.61 21.90 0.39
C ASN A 218 1.46 20.91 -0.78
N VAL A 219 2.10 19.74 -0.69
CA VAL A 219 1.98 18.67 -1.70
C VAL A 219 0.60 18.02 -1.64
N GLY A 220 0.09 17.76 -0.44
CA GLY A 220 -1.21 17.12 -0.25
C GLY A 220 -2.40 17.96 -0.69
N THR A 221 -2.29 19.28 -0.61
CA THR A 221 -3.36 20.22 -1.04
C THR A 221 -3.30 20.55 -2.54
N ARG A 222 -2.15 20.39 -3.19
CA ARG A 222 -1.93 20.69 -4.61
C ARG A 222 -1.96 19.46 -5.52
N GLY A 223 -1.80 18.25 -4.97
CA GLY A 223 -1.64 16.99 -5.71
C GLY A 223 -2.90 16.08 -5.81
#